data_8d9a4556381d836d9af12e559c21dd9e
#
_entry.id   8d9a4556381d836d9af12e559c21dd9e
#
_cell.length_a   1.000
_cell.length_b   1.000
_cell.length_c   1.000
_cell.angle_alpha   90.00
_cell.angle_beta   90.00
_cell.angle_gamma   90.00
#
_symmetry.space_group_name_H-M   'P 1'
#
loop_
_entity.id
_entity.type
_entity.pdbx_description
1 polymer ?
#
loop_
_entity_poly.entity_id
_entity_poly.type
_entity_poly.pdbx_seq_one_letter_code
_entity_poly.pdbx_strand_id
1 'polypeptide(L)'
;MKNLKQAVSKIINETEIFDIHTHLFPAEFKKYHLSGISEVLNYHYLIAELFTTTNINIKKFYKLTNEERSNIIWEELFRKRTPISEACKGVLTILSELSIDYMSKSFDEIQSEYCKLNLSDQQIFKISKISQVVMTNNPFDKSEWKLFKNKNWDTNKYLASLRLDDILMNLEKCLDICKENIDRFDDESDLIIKYLDKVYEESRPVYAALSLNNLQLKSFLKNKFIPDILKWLERKHIPLSLLLGVRRKVNKDFLLAGDGIDKIDLYYLSEICNQYPNNKILCSCLSLNDQHELTVLARKHQNLKIFGFWWFMNQPSLIKLILNLRIELLGLNFIPQHSDARVTDQLIYKWIHFKTLLSNVLFNHYNNIQIKNFKISENQISDDVSKLLYNNSQNFLNLS
;
A
#
# COMPACT_ATOMS: atom_id res chain seq x y z
N MET A 1 -17.21 -23.18 -19.77
CA MET A 1 -17.31 -22.26 -18.62
C MET A 1 -16.55 -22.74 -17.38
N LYS A 2 -16.82 -23.94 -16.85
CA LYS A 2 -16.15 -24.48 -15.64
C LYS A 2 -14.62 -24.53 -15.80
N ASN A 3 -14.13 -25.00 -16.93
CA ASN A 3 -12.69 -25.11 -17.24
C ASN A 3 -12.02 -23.71 -17.30
N LEU A 4 -12.65 -22.69 -17.90
CA LEU A 4 -12.10 -21.34 -17.95
C LEU A 4 -11.95 -20.74 -16.54
N LYS A 5 -12.98 -20.85 -15.70
CA LYS A 5 -12.94 -20.34 -14.32
C LYS A 5 -11.82 -21.00 -13.51
N GLN A 6 -11.65 -22.30 -13.65
CA GLN A 6 -10.58 -23.05 -12.98
C GLN A 6 -9.20 -22.63 -13.49
N ALA A 7 -9.02 -22.47 -14.81
CA ALA A 7 -7.76 -22.02 -15.41
C ALA A 7 -7.38 -20.59 -14.90
N VAL A 8 -8.31 -19.65 -14.96
CA VAL A 8 -8.08 -18.27 -14.46
C VAL A 8 -7.69 -18.28 -12.99
N SER A 9 -8.43 -19.01 -12.15
CA SER A 9 -8.15 -19.09 -10.71
C SER A 9 -6.79 -19.72 -10.42
N LYS A 10 -6.44 -20.81 -11.11
CA LYS A 10 -5.15 -21.49 -10.97
C LYS A 10 -4.00 -20.57 -11.33
N ILE A 11 -4.05 -19.93 -12.51
CA ILE A 11 -3.01 -19.03 -13.00
C ILE A 11 -2.80 -17.87 -12.02
N ILE A 12 -3.88 -17.23 -11.55
CA ILE A 12 -3.78 -16.11 -10.58
C ILE A 12 -3.15 -16.56 -9.27
N ASN A 13 -3.48 -17.75 -8.75
CA ASN A 13 -2.94 -18.25 -7.50
C ASN A 13 -1.46 -18.63 -7.60
N GLU A 14 -1.01 -19.09 -8.77
CA GLU A 14 0.37 -19.51 -9.02
C GLU A 14 1.29 -18.33 -9.39
N THR A 15 0.74 -17.22 -9.89
CA THR A 15 1.52 -16.07 -10.33
C THR A 15 2.14 -15.33 -9.14
N GLU A 16 3.43 -15.03 -9.28
CA GLU A 16 4.18 -14.19 -8.34
C GLU A 16 3.71 -12.74 -8.38
N ILE A 17 3.88 -12.04 -7.26
CA ILE A 17 3.40 -10.69 -7.03
C ILE A 17 4.59 -9.76 -6.77
N PHE A 18 4.57 -8.61 -7.42
CA PHE A 18 5.35 -7.44 -7.03
C PHE A 18 4.47 -6.46 -6.27
N ASP A 19 4.65 -6.34 -4.94
CA ASP A 19 3.87 -5.45 -4.10
C ASP A 19 4.47 -4.05 -4.10
N ILE A 20 3.93 -3.19 -4.94
CA ILE A 20 4.49 -1.87 -5.27
C ILE A 20 4.45 -0.85 -4.13
N HIS A 21 3.66 -1.09 -3.07
CA HIS A 21 3.56 -0.15 -1.95
C HIS A 21 3.20 -0.84 -0.65
N THR A 22 4.12 -0.76 0.30
CA THR A 22 3.95 -1.27 1.65
C THR A 22 4.58 -0.32 2.67
N HIS A 23 4.24 -0.53 3.95
CA HIS A 23 4.94 0.03 5.10
C HIS A 23 5.75 -1.05 5.85
N LEU A 24 6.13 -2.11 5.13
CA LEU A 24 6.93 -3.19 5.69
C LEU A 24 8.40 -2.80 5.73
N PHE A 25 9.07 -3.26 6.75
CA PHE A 25 10.52 -3.15 6.91
C PHE A 25 11.09 -4.53 7.23
N PRO A 26 12.30 -4.86 6.79
CA PRO A 26 12.97 -6.10 7.17
C PRO A 26 13.29 -6.13 8.67
N ALA A 27 13.49 -7.33 9.23
CA ALA A 27 13.71 -7.53 10.67
C ALA A 27 14.86 -6.70 11.25
N GLU A 28 15.87 -6.39 10.44
CA GLU A 28 17.02 -5.56 10.81
C GLU A 28 16.64 -4.12 11.18
N PHE A 29 15.46 -3.65 10.74
CA PHE A 29 14.92 -2.33 11.11
C PHE A 29 14.27 -2.31 12.51
N LYS A 30 14.32 -3.41 13.26
CA LYS A 30 13.91 -3.49 14.69
C LYS A 30 12.51 -2.93 14.94
N LYS A 31 12.39 -1.79 15.65
CA LYS A 31 11.12 -1.17 16.02
C LYS A 31 10.21 -0.79 14.83
N TYR A 32 10.75 -0.72 13.62
CA TYR A 32 9.97 -0.45 12.40
C TYR A 32 9.41 -1.72 11.78
N HIS A 33 10.03 -2.88 12.04
CA HIS A 33 9.53 -4.18 11.63
C HIS A 33 8.39 -4.61 12.54
N LEU A 34 7.23 -4.89 11.96
CA LEU A 34 6.05 -5.40 12.66
C LEU A 34 5.64 -6.74 12.04
N SER A 35 5.52 -7.76 12.88
CA SER A 35 5.06 -9.10 12.49
C SER A 35 4.31 -9.77 13.62
N GLY A 36 3.46 -10.72 13.28
CA GLY A 36 2.71 -11.53 14.24
C GLY A 36 1.25 -11.13 14.40
N ILE A 37 0.47 -12.09 14.84
CA ILE A 37 -0.99 -11.99 14.93
C ILE A 37 -1.43 -10.92 15.94
N SER A 38 -0.66 -10.68 17.00
CA SER A 38 -0.93 -9.62 17.97
C SER A 38 -0.82 -8.23 17.32
N GLU A 39 0.19 -8.00 16.47
CA GLU A 39 0.33 -6.75 15.74
C GLU A 39 -0.81 -6.55 14.73
N VAL A 40 -1.29 -7.63 14.09
CA VAL A 40 -2.46 -7.56 13.19
C VAL A 40 -3.71 -7.17 13.95
N LEU A 41 -3.95 -7.73 15.16
CA LEU A 41 -5.10 -7.35 15.99
C LEU A 41 -5.01 -5.90 16.47
N ASN A 42 -3.82 -5.43 16.83
CA ASN A 42 -3.59 -4.06 17.28
C ASN A 42 -3.52 -3.04 16.12
N TYR A 43 -3.76 -3.48 14.86
CA TYR A 43 -3.80 -2.57 13.74
C TYR A 43 -5.07 -1.70 13.77
N HIS A 44 -4.92 -0.47 13.34
CA HIS A 44 -5.95 0.58 13.51
C HIS A 44 -7.33 0.24 12.93
N TYR A 45 -7.45 -0.73 12.00
CA TYR A 45 -8.76 -1.15 11.46
C TYR A 45 -9.63 -1.80 12.54
N LEU A 46 -9.07 -2.78 13.27
CA LEU A 46 -9.79 -3.47 14.35
C LEU A 46 -9.98 -2.58 15.57
N ILE A 47 -9.02 -1.70 15.87
CA ILE A 47 -9.15 -0.71 16.95
C ILE A 47 -10.31 0.24 16.66
N ALA A 48 -10.46 0.74 15.43
CA ALA A 48 -11.59 1.59 15.05
C ALA A 48 -12.92 0.85 15.20
N GLU A 49 -12.99 -0.40 14.73
CA GLU A 49 -14.18 -1.24 14.89
C GLU A 49 -14.52 -1.50 16.36
N LEU A 50 -13.53 -1.82 17.20
CA LEU A 50 -13.70 -2.00 18.63
C LEU A 50 -14.32 -0.76 19.28
N PHE A 51 -13.78 0.42 19.03
CA PHE A 51 -14.23 1.66 19.65
C PHE A 51 -15.63 2.10 19.20
N THR A 52 -16.03 1.73 17.98
CA THR A 52 -17.37 2.06 17.47
C THR A 52 -18.42 1.02 17.82
N THR A 53 -18.01 -0.18 18.22
CA THR A 53 -18.94 -1.28 18.57
C THR A 53 -19.02 -1.56 20.07
N THR A 54 -18.19 -0.93 20.90
CA THR A 54 -18.12 -1.11 22.34
C THR A 54 -18.09 0.23 23.08
N ASN A 55 -18.33 0.20 24.39
CA ASN A 55 -18.21 1.35 25.29
C ASN A 55 -16.84 1.39 26.02
N ILE A 56 -15.79 0.84 25.42
CA ILE A 56 -14.46 0.81 26.00
C ILE A 56 -13.92 2.24 26.12
N ASN A 57 -13.32 2.55 27.27
CA ASN A 57 -12.66 3.83 27.45
C ASN A 57 -11.36 3.89 26.65
N ILE A 58 -11.34 4.72 25.62
CA ILE A 58 -10.25 4.85 24.65
C ILE A 58 -8.91 5.16 25.32
N LYS A 59 -8.90 6.13 26.27
CA LYS A 59 -7.67 6.55 26.97
C LYS A 59 -7.09 5.45 27.85
N LYS A 60 -7.95 4.64 28.47
CA LYS A 60 -7.52 3.47 29.25
C LYS A 60 -6.99 2.38 28.34
N PHE A 61 -7.67 2.10 27.22
CA PHE A 61 -7.25 1.10 26.24
C PHE A 61 -5.83 1.35 25.71
N TYR A 62 -5.49 2.58 25.34
CA TYR A 62 -4.15 2.90 24.84
C TYR A 62 -3.02 2.86 25.90
N LYS A 63 -3.36 2.71 27.17
CA LYS A 63 -2.36 2.47 28.24
C LYS A 63 -2.04 1.00 28.46
N LEU A 64 -2.82 0.11 27.88
CA LEU A 64 -2.62 -1.33 27.97
C LEU A 64 -1.45 -1.80 27.10
N THR A 65 -0.87 -2.93 27.45
CA THR A 65 0.11 -3.64 26.61
C THR A 65 -0.52 -4.13 25.31
N ASN A 66 0.30 -4.50 24.32
CA ASN A 66 -0.20 -5.09 23.08
C ASN A 66 -1.00 -6.38 23.34
N GLU A 67 -0.54 -7.20 24.26
CA GLU A 67 -1.18 -8.46 24.62
C GLU A 67 -2.56 -8.24 25.26
N GLU A 68 -2.66 -7.36 26.27
CA GLU A 68 -3.93 -7.00 26.88
C GLU A 68 -4.94 -6.43 25.87
N ARG A 69 -4.48 -5.58 24.94
CA ARG A 69 -5.32 -5.05 23.87
C ARG A 69 -5.78 -6.14 22.91
N SER A 70 -4.89 -7.06 22.54
CA SER A 70 -5.22 -8.19 21.66
C SER A 70 -6.28 -9.09 22.29
N ASN A 71 -6.18 -9.39 23.57
CA ASN A 71 -7.18 -10.17 24.31
C ASN A 71 -8.56 -9.48 24.30
N ILE A 72 -8.60 -8.16 24.54
CA ILE A 72 -9.83 -7.38 24.49
C ILE A 72 -10.43 -7.39 23.06
N ILE A 73 -9.61 -7.15 22.03
CA ILE A 73 -10.08 -7.15 20.64
C ILE A 73 -10.63 -8.52 20.26
N TRP A 74 -9.92 -9.60 20.62
CA TRP A 74 -10.35 -10.96 20.34
C TRP A 74 -11.67 -11.29 20.99
N GLU A 75 -11.79 -11.03 22.29
CA GLU A 75 -13.03 -11.28 23.04
C GLU A 75 -14.21 -10.49 22.48
N GLU A 76 -14.03 -9.18 22.22
CA GLU A 76 -15.13 -8.31 21.82
C GLU A 76 -15.55 -8.50 20.35
N LEU A 77 -14.61 -8.70 19.41
CA LEU A 77 -14.91 -8.74 17.98
C LEU A 77 -15.04 -10.16 17.41
N PHE A 78 -14.43 -11.18 18.07
CA PHE A 78 -14.40 -12.54 17.52
C PHE A 78 -15.17 -13.56 18.37
N ARG A 79 -15.30 -13.32 19.70
CA ARG A 79 -16.02 -14.24 20.62
C ARG A 79 -17.45 -13.78 20.90
N LYS A 80 -17.63 -12.51 21.20
CA LYS A 80 -18.95 -11.94 21.52
C LYS A 80 -19.75 -11.53 20.29
N ARG A 81 -19.13 -11.43 19.12
CA ARG A 81 -19.77 -11.01 17.86
C ARG A 81 -19.38 -11.94 16.70
N THR A 82 -20.18 -11.89 15.63
CA THR A 82 -19.82 -12.55 14.39
C THR A 82 -18.78 -11.69 13.65
N PRO A 83 -17.56 -12.19 13.37
CA PRO A 83 -16.46 -11.42 12.79
C PRO A 83 -16.60 -11.26 11.28
N ILE A 84 -17.61 -10.51 10.82
CA ILE A 84 -17.99 -10.37 9.40
C ILE A 84 -17.32 -9.20 8.68
N SER A 85 -16.68 -8.29 9.41
CA SER A 85 -15.96 -7.18 8.79
C SER A 85 -14.76 -7.67 7.99
N GLU A 86 -14.28 -6.86 7.03
CA GLU A 86 -13.12 -7.24 6.23
C GLU A 86 -11.85 -7.39 7.08
N ALA A 87 -11.68 -6.54 8.09
CA ALA A 87 -10.55 -6.62 9.00
C ALA A 87 -10.60 -7.92 9.85
N CYS A 88 -11.77 -8.26 10.38
CA CYS A 88 -11.94 -9.53 11.12
C CYS A 88 -11.73 -10.75 10.21
N LYS A 89 -12.32 -10.76 9.02
CA LYS A 89 -12.09 -11.84 8.04
C LYS A 89 -10.61 -11.99 7.68
N GLY A 90 -9.88 -10.88 7.61
CA GLY A 90 -8.44 -10.88 7.39
C GLY A 90 -7.69 -11.68 8.45
N VAL A 91 -8.00 -11.46 9.74
CA VAL A 91 -7.42 -12.24 10.84
C VAL A 91 -7.75 -13.72 10.73
N LEU A 92 -9.02 -14.05 10.46
CA LEU A 92 -9.45 -15.46 10.30
C LEU A 92 -8.76 -16.12 9.12
N THR A 93 -8.54 -15.39 8.01
CA THR A 93 -7.80 -15.90 6.85
C THR A 93 -6.35 -16.20 7.20
N ILE A 94 -5.67 -15.31 7.93
CA ILE A 94 -4.30 -15.56 8.40
C ILE A 94 -4.24 -16.85 9.23
N LEU A 95 -5.10 -16.98 10.23
CA LEU A 95 -5.13 -18.15 11.12
C LEU A 95 -5.41 -19.43 10.35
N SER A 96 -6.37 -19.39 9.40
CA SER A 96 -6.71 -20.55 8.55
C SER A 96 -5.55 -20.97 7.64
N GLU A 97 -4.86 -20.03 6.99
CA GLU A 97 -3.72 -20.33 6.11
C GLU A 97 -2.52 -20.88 6.89
N LEU A 98 -2.38 -20.49 8.15
CA LEU A 98 -1.37 -21.01 9.06
C LEU A 98 -1.82 -22.30 9.78
N SER A 99 -3.01 -22.84 9.47
CA SER A 99 -3.58 -24.03 10.09
C SER A 99 -3.72 -23.93 11.63
N ILE A 100 -3.95 -22.72 12.14
CA ILE A 100 -4.19 -22.46 13.55
C ILE A 100 -5.70 -22.59 13.82
N ASP A 101 -6.09 -23.52 14.68
CA ASP A 101 -7.47 -23.59 15.17
C ASP A 101 -7.80 -22.42 16.10
N TYR A 102 -8.89 -21.71 15.81
CA TYR A 102 -9.31 -20.52 16.55
C TYR A 102 -10.75 -20.61 17.09
N MET A 103 -11.47 -21.67 16.76
CA MET A 103 -12.93 -21.74 17.03
C MET A 103 -13.27 -21.73 18.51
N SER A 104 -12.49 -22.40 19.35
CA SER A 104 -12.76 -22.54 20.80
C SER A 104 -11.67 -21.97 21.69
N LYS A 105 -10.64 -21.32 21.11
CA LYS A 105 -9.45 -20.88 21.83
C LYS A 105 -9.52 -19.42 22.29
N SER A 106 -8.90 -19.15 23.43
CA SER A 106 -8.53 -17.79 23.85
C SER A 106 -7.45 -17.22 22.93
N PHE A 107 -7.25 -15.90 22.97
CA PHE A 107 -6.17 -15.30 22.19
C PHE A 107 -4.79 -15.78 22.65
N ASP A 108 -4.58 -16.01 23.94
CA ASP A 108 -3.30 -16.47 24.47
C ASP A 108 -2.93 -17.87 23.94
N GLU A 109 -3.92 -18.77 23.78
CA GLU A 109 -3.69 -20.08 23.16
C GLU A 109 -3.34 -19.92 21.67
N ILE A 110 -4.05 -19.07 20.94
CA ILE A 110 -3.76 -18.75 19.52
C ILE A 110 -2.37 -18.16 19.39
N GLN A 111 -2.02 -17.18 20.20
CA GLN A 111 -0.70 -16.55 20.22
C GLN A 111 0.42 -17.57 20.50
N SER A 112 0.18 -18.48 21.45
CA SER A 112 1.14 -19.56 21.76
C SER A 112 1.36 -20.48 20.56
N GLU A 113 0.30 -20.86 19.84
CA GLU A 113 0.42 -21.69 18.63
C GLU A 113 1.10 -20.95 17.50
N TYR A 114 0.77 -19.68 17.29
CA TYR A 114 1.43 -18.83 16.32
C TYR A 114 2.93 -18.73 16.58
N CYS A 115 3.34 -18.48 17.82
CA CYS A 115 4.76 -18.38 18.19
C CYS A 115 5.55 -19.67 17.93
N LYS A 116 4.91 -20.85 18.07
CA LYS A 116 5.56 -22.15 17.77
C LYS A 116 5.90 -22.32 16.31
N LEU A 117 5.19 -21.63 15.38
CA LEU A 117 5.48 -21.69 13.96
C LEU A 117 6.80 -20.99 13.60
N ASN A 118 7.27 -20.06 14.44
CA ASN A 118 8.52 -19.30 14.28
C ASN A 118 8.71 -18.80 12.85
N LEU A 119 7.69 -18.11 12.32
CA LEU A 119 7.63 -17.67 10.93
C LEU A 119 8.60 -16.54 10.66
N SER A 120 9.39 -16.68 9.61
CA SER A 120 10.21 -15.61 9.03
C SER A 120 9.41 -14.82 7.97
N ASP A 121 9.84 -13.59 7.67
CA ASP A 121 9.27 -12.81 6.55
C ASP A 121 9.30 -13.59 5.24
N GLN A 122 10.37 -14.35 4.97
CA GLN A 122 10.50 -15.16 3.77
C GLN A 122 9.42 -16.24 3.66
N GLN A 123 9.02 -16.85 4.78
CA GLN A 123 7.93 -17.83 4.81
C GLN A 123 6.59 -17.15 4.54
N ILE A 124 6.33 -15.98 5.12
CA ILE A 124 5.12 -15.17 4.84
C ILE A 124 5.09 -14.77 3.35
N PHE A 125 6.21 -14.31 2.79
CA PHE A 125 6.32 -13.97 1.36
C PHE A 125 6.00 -15.18 0.47
N LYS A 126 6.51 -16.36 0.83
CA LYS A 126 6.23 -17.60 0.11
C LYS A 126 4.75 -17.98 0.16
N ILE A 127 4.10 -17.90 1.33
CA ILE A 127 2.66 -18.15 1.50
C ILE A 127 1.85 -17.18 0.64
N SER A 128 2.21 -15.91 0.67
CA SER A 128 1.51 -14.83 -0.06
C SER A 128 1.86 -14.75 -1.54
N LYS A 129 2.84 -15.55 -2.02
CA LYS A 129 3.40 -15.48 -3.38
C LYS A 129 4.04 -14.11 -3.71
N ILE A 130 4.62 -13.44 -2.73
CA ILE A 130 5.30 -12.17 -2.91
C ILE A 130 6.75 -12.42 -3.30
N SER A 131 7.18 -11.84 -4.43
CA SER A 131 8.58 -11.83 -4.84
C SER A 131 9.34 -10.66 -4.22
N GLN A 132 8.75 -9.49 -4.27
CA GLN A 132 9.35 -8.22 -3.82
C GLN A 132 8.29 -7.30 -3.22
N VAL A 133 8.70 -6.46 -2.28
CA VAL A 133 7.89 -5.38 -1.69
C VAL A 133 8.64 -4.06 -1.82
N VAL A 134 7.90 -2.96 -1.98
CA VAL A 134 8.48 -1.62 -1.90
C VAL A 134 8.18 -1.04 -0.52
N MET A 135 9.24 -0.70 0.22
CA MET A 135 9.18 0.00 1.51
C MET A 135 8.76 1.46 1.31
N THR A 136 8.33 2.10 2.38
CA THR A 136 8.08 3.55 2.42
C THR A 136 9.05 4.20 3.39
N ASN A 137 10.24 4.59 2.89
CA ASN A 137 11.35 5.09 3.71
C ASN A 137 11.28 6.60 3.89
N ASN A 138 11.46 7.08 5.12
CA ASN A 138 11.51 8.51 5.43
C ASN A 138 12.96 8.99 5.59
N PRO A 139 13.55 9.69 4.59
CA PRO A 139 14.92 10.19 4.69
C PRO A 139 15.10 11.27 5.76
N PHE A 140 13.98 11.86 6.25
CA PHE A 140 13.96 12.86 7.31
C PHE A 140 13.68 12.24 8.71
N ASP A 141 13.67 10.91 8.85
CA ASP A 141 13.76 10.20 10.12
C ASP A 141 15.19 9.68 10.34
N LYS A 142 15.97 10.41 11.18
CA LYS A 142 17.38 10.05 11.46
C LYS A 142 17.55 8.62 11.98
N SER A 143 16.59 8.13 12.77
CA SER A 143 16.64 6.78 13.35
C SER A 143 16.42 5.70 12.30
N GLU A 144 15.44 5.88 11.43
CA GLU A 144 15.17 4.99 10.31
C GLU A 144 16.34 5.01 9.31
N TRP A 145 16.79 6.22 8.94
CA TRP A 145 17.84 6.39 7.94
C TRP A 145 19.20 5.82 8.39
N LYS A 146 19.49 5.85 9.69
CA LYS A 146 20.68 5.19 10.25
C LYS A 146 20.63 3.67 10.05
N LEU A 147 19.48 3.04 10.23
CA LEU A 147 19.30 1.60 9.98
C LEU A 147 19.38 1.29 8.50
N PHE A 148 18.78 2.15 7.66
CA PHE A 148 18.80 2.01 6.21
C PHE A 148 20.23 1.98 5.65
N LYS A 149 21.13 2.84 6.13
CA LYS A 149 22.53 2.90 5.67
C LYS A 149 23.35 1.63 5.94
N ASN A 150 22.99 0.85 6.93
CA ASN A 150 23.74 -0.37 7.29
C ASN A 150 23.67 -1.46 6.21
N LYS A 151 22.66 -1.47 5.35
CA LYS A 151 22.45 -2.40 4.20
C LYS A 151 22.70 -3.89 4.51
N ASN A 152 22.36 -4.32 5.74
CA ASN A 152 22.52 -5.72 6.17
C ASN A 152 21.21 -6.54 6.01
N TRP A 153 20.35 -6.14 5.09
CA TRP A 153 19.06 -6.72 4.78
C TRP A 153 18.95 -7.08 3.29
N ASP A 154 17.97 -7.91 2.92
CA ASP A 154 17.79 -8.39 1.54
C ASP A 154 17.24 -7.28 0.64
N THR A 155 18.15 -6.56 -0.03
CA THR A 155 17.82 -5.46 -0.96
C THR A 155 17.15 -5.94 -2.25
N ASN A 156 17.17 -7.23 -2.55
CA ASN A 156 16.45 -7.78 -3.70
C ASN A 156 14.96 -8.00 -3.40
N LYS A 157 14.62 -8.19 -2.12
CA LYS A 157 13.23 -8.39 -1.68
C LYS A 157 12.56 -7.12 -1.19
N TYR A 158 13.31 -6.24 -0.52
CA TYR A 158 12.82 -4.99 0.02
C TYR A 158 13.42 -3.82 -0.75
N LEU A 159 12.65 -3.28 -1.71
CA LEU A 159 13.06 -2.13 -2.49
C LEU A 159 12.74 -0.82 -1.75
N ALA A 160 13.56 0.19 -1.92
CA ALA A 160 13.36 1.48 -1.31
C ALA A 160 12.39 2.37 -2.09
N SER A 161 11.61 3.19 -1.38
CA SER A 161 11.02 4.41 -1.92
C SER A 161 11.26 5.58 -0.98
N LEU A 162 11.12 6.81 -1.45
CA LEU A 162 11.34 7.99 -0.63
C LEU A 162 10.03 8.67 -0.27
N ARG A 163 9.73 8.76 1.01
CA ARG A 163 8.60 9.51 1.52
C ARG A 163 8.98 10.96 1.72
N LEU A 164 8.37 11.87 0.96
CA LEU A 164 8.70 13.29 0.96
C LEU A 164 7.67 14.18 1.68
N ASP A 165 6.68 13.60 2.36
CA ASP A 165 5.62 14.35 3.06
C ASP A 165 6.18 15.43 3.99
N ASP A 166 7.29 15.16 4.67
CA ASP A 166 7.88 16.09 5.65
C ASP A 166 8.31 17.41 5.01
N ILE A 167 8.67 17.44 3.72
CA ILE A 167 9.00 18.70 3.01
C ILE A 167 7.78 19.65 2.99
N LEU A 168 6.57 19.11 2.93
CA LEU A 168 5.33 19.88 2.91
C LEU A 168 4.73 20.11 4.30
N MET A 169 5.05 19.25 5.28
CA MET A 169 4.41 19.25 6.60
C MET A 169 5.31 19.70 7.73
N ASN A 170 6.62 19.49 7.63
CA ASN A 170 7.62 19.70 8.68
C ASN A 170 8.90 20.31 8.10
N LEU A 171 8.76 21.38 7.31
CA LEU A 171 9.86 21.95 6.51
C LEU A 171 11.09 22.31 7.35
N GLU A 172 10.90 22.95 8.51
CA GLU A 172 12.01 23.32 9.40
C GLU A 172 12.87 22.11 9.78
N LYS A 173 12.22 21.02 10.22
CA LYS A 173 12.90 19.76 10.52
C LYS A 173 13.67 19.22 9.32
N CYS A 174 13.07 19.29 8.11
CA CYS A 174 13.73 18.85 6.89
C CYS A 174 14.99 19.67 6.60
N LEU A 175 14.89 20.99 6.68
CA LEU A 175 16.02 21.91 6.45
C LEU A 175 17.15 21.68 7.45
N ASP A 176 16.82 21.43 8.73
CA ASP A 176 17.83 21.13 9.75
C ASP A 176 18.60 19.84 9.44
N ILE A 177 17.86 18.78 9.04
CA ILE A 177 18.50 17.52 8.63
C ILE A 177 19.34 17.70 7.36
N CYS A 178 18.86 18.48 6.40
CA CYS A 178 19.63 18.79 5.19
C CYS A 178 20.93 19.54 5.52
N LYS A 179 20.88 20.58 6.38
CA LYS A 179 22.05 21.35 6.82
C LYS A 179 23.08 20.50 7.56
N GLU A 180 22.65 19.53 8.33
CA GLU A 180 23.57 18.58 9.00
C GLU A 180 24.33 17.66 8.02
N ASN A 181 23.86 17.54 6.79
CA ASN A 181 24.35 16.60 5.79
C ASN A 181 25.00 17.25 4.56
N ILE A 182 24.78 18.54 4.35
CA ILE A 182 25.23 19.29 3.16
C ILE A 182 25.91 20.59 3.63
N ASP A 183 27.18 20.72 3.30
CA ASP A 183 28.01 21.85 3.78
C ASP A 183 27.85 23.12 2.95
N ARG A 184 27.57 23.00 1.64
CA ARG A 184 27.49 24.14 0.70
C ARG A 184 26.24 24.08 -0.15
N PHE A 185 25.46 25.14 -0.13
CA PHE A 185 24.24 25.32 -0.90
C PHE A 185 24.00 26.82 -1.17
N ASP A 186 23.27 27.11 -2.25
CA ASP A 186 22.98 28.47 -2.68
C ASP A 186 21.70 28.99 -2.00
N ASP A 187 20.66 28.14 -1.91
CA ASP A 187 19.39 28.43 -1.26
C ASP A 187 18.77 27.15 -0.67
N GLU A 188 17.58 27.28 -0.07
CA GLU A 188 16.88 26.14 0.55
C GLU A 188 16.45 25.07 -0.47
N SER A 189 16.15 25.46 -1.72
CA SER A 189 15.79 24.50 -2.77
C SER A 189 17.00 23.67 -3.18
N ASP A 190 18.13 24.32 -3.43
CA ASP A 190 19.42 23.67 -3.74
C ASP A 190 19.88 22.76 -2.60
N LEU A 191 19.71 23.21 -1.34
CA LEU A 191 19.98 22.41 -0.15
C LEU A 191 19.17 21.10 -0.15
N ILE A 192 17.86 21.18 -0.38
CA ILE A 192 16.99 19.99 -0.44
C ILE A 192 17.39 19.08 -1.58
N ILE A 193 17.64 19.61 -2.78
CA ILE A 193 18.01 18.81 -3.94
C ILE A 193 19.36 18.10 -3.73
N LYS A 194 20.37 18.76 -3.20
CA LYS A 194 21.66 18.15 -2.86
C LYS A 194 21.51 17.04 -1.82
N TYR A 195 20.64 17.24 -0.84
CA TYR A 195 20.34 16.20 0.14
C TYR A 195 19.63 15.01 -0.51
N LEU A 196 18.64 15.26 -1.37
CA LEU A 196 17.96 14.20 -2.12
C LEU A 196 18.91 13.45 -3.07
N ASP A 197 19.90 14.11 -3.67
CA ASP A 197 20.95 13.45 -4.46
C ASP A 197 21.75 12.47 -3.59
N LYS A 198 22.18 12.90 -2.38
CA LYS A 198 22.87 12.04 -1.44
C LYS A 198 22.02 10.82 -1.04
N VAL A 199 20.76 11.07 -0.69
CA VAL A 199 19.79 10.04 -0.34
C VAL A 199 19.57 9.06 -1.49
N TYR A 200 19.48 9.56 -2.72
CA TYR A 200 19.34 8.73 -3.92
C TYR A 200 20.52 7.77 -4.10
N GLU A 201 21.75 8.25 -3.97
CA GLU A 201 22.95 7.41 -4.09
C GLU A 201 23.00 6.32 -3.00
N GLU A 202 22.51 6.64 -1.79
CA GLU A 202 22.46 5.70 -0.67
C GLU A 202 21.36 4.64 -0.82
N SER A 203 20.19 4.99 -1.40
CA SER A 203 18.98 4.15 -1.35
C SER A 203 18.54 3.58 -2.69
N ARG A 204 18.88 4.22 -3.81
CA ARG A 204 18.40 3.83 -5.15
C ARG A 204 16.88 3.60 -5.17
N PRO A 205 16.09 4.61 -4.79
CA PRO A 205 14.66 4.45 -4.62
C PRO A 205 13.96 4.22 -5.96
N VAL A 206 12.94 3.37 -5.94
CA VAL A 206 12.15 3.06 -7.14
C VAL A 206 11.07 4.09 -7.44
N TYR A 207 10.66 4.89 -6.47
CA TYR A 207 9.80 6.08 -6.62
C TYR A 207 9.93 7.01 -5.40
N ALA A 208 9.45 8.26 -5.53
CA ALA A 208 9.19 9.13 -4.40
C ALA A 208 7.69 9.21 -4.12
N ALA A 209 7.27 9.34 -2.86
CA ALA A 209 5.87 9.30 -2.45
C ALA A 209 5.46 10.52 -1.65
N LEU A 210 4.22 10.98 -1.88
CA LEU A 210 3.54 12.03 -1.14
C LEU A 210 2.09 11.65 -0.86
N SER A 211 1.64 11.85 0.38
CA SER A 211 0.22 11.71 0.77
C SER A 211 -0.39 13.09 0.93
N LEU A 212 -1.35 13.43 0.08
CA LEU A 212 -1.92 14.78 0.00
C LEU A 212 -3.43 14.77 0.30
N ASN A 213 -3.88 15.72 1.11
CA ASN A 213 -5.29 16.11 1.16
C ASN A 213 -5.62 17.10 0.04
N ASN A 214 -6.89 17.50 -0.07
CA ASN A 214 -7.33 18.38 -1.15
C ASN A 214 -6.66 19.76 -1.14
N LEU A 215 -6.46 20.35 0.02
CA LEU A 215 -5.81 21.67 0.14
C LEU A 215 -4.34 21.60 -0.27
N GLN A 216 -3.64 20.54 0.12
CA GLN A 216 -2.25 20.30 -0.26
C GLN A 216 -2.12 20.06 -1.78
N LEU A 217 -3.01 19.27 -2.39
CA LEU A 217 -3.02 19.07 -3.83
C LEU A 217 -3.28 20.37 -4.58
N LYS A 218 -4.27 21.17 -4.13
CA LYS A 218 -4.59 22.49 -4.72
C LYS A 218 -3.42 23.46 -4.68
N SER A 219 -2.61 23.42 -3.62
CA SER A 219 -1.44 24.29 -3.47
C SER A 219 -0.12 23.67 -3.96
N PHE A 220 -0.17 22.44 -4.46
CA PHE A 220 1.02 21.64 -4.77
C PHE A 220 1.99 22.37 -5.71
N LEU A 221 1.52 22.76 -6.89
CA LEU A 221 2.35 23.46 -7.88
C LEU A 221 2.75 24.88 -7.49
N LYS A 222 2.12 25.45 -6.45
CA LYS A 222 2.46 26.77 -5.90
C LYS A 222 3.54 26.72 -4.82
N ASN A 223 3.87 25.52 -4.34
CA ASN A 223 4.93 25.34 -3.36
C ASN A 223 6.29 25.56 -4.01
N LYS A 224 7.15 26.36 -3.38
CA LYS A 224 8.44 26.79 -3.97
C LYS A 224 9.43 25.65 -4.24
N PHE A 225 9.31 24.53 -3.53
CA PHE A 225 10.23 23.39 -3.68
C PHE A 225 9.77 22.35 -4.71
N ILE A 226 8.46 22.25 -4.93
CA ILE A 226 7.88 21.20 -5.78
C ILE A 226 8.39 21.24 -7.23
N PRO A 227 8.50 22.40 -7.91
CA PRO A 227 9.03 22.45 -9.26
C PRO A 227 10.44 21.85 -9.38
N ASP A 228 11.32 22.12 -8.41
CA ASP A 228 12.70 21.61 -8.45
C ASP A 228 12.75 20.12 -8.08
N ILE A 229 11.90 19.66 -7.17
CA ILE A 229 11.74 18.24 -6.85
C ILE A 229 11.24 17.48 -8.10
N LEU A 230 10.24 17.99 -8.83
CA LEU A 230 9.73 17.35 -10.04
C LEU A 230 10.80 17.27 -11.13
N LYS A 231 11.59 18.34 -11.34
CA LYS A 231 12.74 18.32 -12.25
C LYS A 231 13.82 17.31 -11.79
N TRP A 232 14.04 17.20 -10.49
CA TRP A 232 14.96 16.23 -9.93
C TRP A 232 14.49 14.80 -10.18
N LEU A 233 13.20 14.49 -9.95
CA LEU A 233 12.61 13.18 -10.25
C LEU A 233 12.72 12.80 -11.73
N GLU A 234 12.47 13.77 -12.63
CA GLU A 234 12.63 13.59 -14.07
C GLU A 234 14.08 13.22 -14.42
N ARG A 235 15.06 13.98 -13.92
CA ARG A 235 16.50 13.71 -14.15
C ARG A 235 16.96 12.36 -13.62
N LYS A 236 16.39 11.88 -12.49
CA LYS A 236 16.70 10.57 -11.90
C LYS A 236 15.86 9.44 -12.51
N HIS A 237 14.91 9.75 -13.39
CA HIS A 237 13.99 8.79 -14.01
C HIS A 237 13.18 7.98 -12.99
N ILE A 238 12.86 8.56 -11.83
CA ILE A 238 12.03 7.92 -10.81
C ILE A 238 10.63 8.53 -10.77
N PRO A 239 9.57 7.71 -10.70
CA PRO A 239 8.20 8.17 -10.63
C PRO A 239 7.87 8.93 -9.35
N LEU A 240 6.87 9.80 -9.43
CA LEU A 240 6.19 10.37 -8.28
C LEU A 240 4.94 9.55 -7.95
N SER A 241 4.82 9.04 -6.73
CA SER A 241 3.62 8.38 -6.21
C SER A 241 2.79 9.36 -5.39
N LEU A 242 1.55 9.59 -5.81
CA LEU A 242 0.58 10.44 -5.12
C LEU A 242 -0.52 9.58 -4.50
N LEU A 243 -0.62 9.64 -3.17
CA LEU A 243 -1.65 9.01 -2.35
C LEU A 243 -2.62 10.10 -1.91
N LEU A 244 -3.80 10.18 -2.53
CA LEU A 244 -4.69 11.33 -2.43
C LEU A 244 -5.91 11.06 -1.55
N GLY A 245 -6.26 12.05 -0.70
CA GLY A 245 -7.55 12.07 -0.03
C GLY A 245 -7.55 11.61 1.43
N VAL A 246 -6.42 11.67 2.13
CA VAL A 246 -6.40 11.41 3.56
C VAL A 246 -6.75 12.66 4.36
N ARG A 247 -7.77 12.55 5.22
CA ARG A 247 -8.11 13.56 6.22
C ARG A 247 -7.68 13.09 7.60
N ARG A 248 -6.64 13.72 8.13
CA ARG A 248 -6.05 13.31 9.40
C ARG A 248 -6.92 13.73 10.59
N LYS A 249 -6.98 12.86 11.61
CA LYS A 249 -7.59 13.14 12.93
C LYS A 249 -9.05 13.63 12.85
N VAL A 250 -9.87 12.97 12.03
CA VAL A 250 -11.33 13.21 12.02
C VAL A 250 -11.90 12.94 13.41
N ASN A 251 -11.42 11.87 14.08
CA ASN A 251 -11.58 11.67 15.51
C ASN A 251 -10.20 11.68 16.18
N LYS A 252 -9.89 12.75 16.93
CA LYS A 252 -8.57 12.94 17.56
C LYS A 252 -8.25 11.89 18.63
N ASP A 253 -9.27 11.39 19.34
CA ASP A 253 -9.09 10.44 20.43
C ASP A 253 -8.74 9.03 19.92
N PHE A 254 -9.06 8.70 18.67
CA PHE A 254 -8.75 7.41 18.05
C PHE A 254 -7.29 7.30 17.57
N LEU A 255 -6.48 8.35 17.68
CA LEU A 255 -5.10 8.42 17.18
C LEU A 255 -5.02 8.06 15.69
N LEU A 256 -4.24 7.03 15.32
CA LEU A 256 -4.12 6.54 13.94
C LEU A 256 -5.42 5.94 13.39
N ALA A 257 -6.26 5.36 14.27
CA ALA A 257 -7.56 4.85 13.90
C ALA A 257 -8.59 5.96 13.63
N GLY A 258 -8.25 7.21 13.91
CA GLY A 258 -9.12 8.38 13.77
C GLY A 258 -9.00 9.14 12.46
N ASP A 259 -8.21 8.66 11.50
CA ASP A 259 -8.11 9.27 10.18
C ASP A 259 -9.32 8.91 9.31
N GLY A 260 -9.66 9.75 8.35
CA GLY A 260 -10.80 9.58 7.46
C GLY A 260 -10.51 10.00 6.03
N ILE A 261 -11.58 10.14 5.25
CA ILE A 261 -11.53 10.43 3.81
C ILE A 261 -11.78 11.91 3.56
N ASP A 262 -10.99 12.50 2.66
CA ASP A 262 -11.20 13.80 2.06
C ASP A 262 -11.65 13.65 0.61
N LYS A 263 -12.48 14.57 0.11
CA LYS A 263 -12.84 14.65 -1.30
C LYS A 263 -11.75 15.39 -2.06
N ILE A 264 -11.29 14.85 -3.17
CA ILE A 264 -10.21 15.42 -3.98
C ILE A 264 -10.75 16.08 -5.24
N ASP A 265 -10.24 17.25 -5.56
CA ASP A 265 -10.42 17.90 -6.84
C ASP A 265 -9.31 17.44 -7.80
N LEU A 266 -9.63 16.46 -8.63
CA LEU A 266 -8.69 15.85 -9.56
C LEU A 266 -8.28 16.76 -10.73
N TYR A 267 -8.90 17.93 -10.88
CA TYR A 267 -8.43 18.98 -11.78
C TYR A 267 -6.94 19.28 -11.54
N TYR A 268 -6.51 19.39 -10.28
CA TYR A 268 -5.12 19.69 -9.95
C TYR A 268 -4.16 18.54 -10.28
N LEU A 269 -4.61 17.29 -10.24
CA LEU A 269 -3.82 16.15 -10.73
C LEU A 269 -3.61 16.25 -12.24
N SER A 270 -4.66 16.60 -12.99
CA SER A 270 -4.55 16.84 -14.43
C SER A 270 -3.57 17.96 -14.77
N GLU A 271 -3.60 19.05 -14.02
CA GLU A 271 -2.62 20.15 -14.18
C GLU A 271 -1.18 19.69 -13.94
N ILE A 272 -0.93 18.86 -12.91
CA ILE A 272 0.39 18.29 -12.67
C ILE A 272 0.84 17.45 -13.88
N CYS A 273 -0.04 16.57 -14.38
CA CYS A 273 0.26 15.74 -15.55
C CYS A 273 0.58 16.55 -16.80
N ASN A 274 -0.15 17.66 -17.03
CA ASN A 274 0.04 18.53 -18.19
C ASN A 274 1.33 19.36 -18.11
N GLN A 275 1.63 19.90 -16.92
CA GLN A 275 2.79 20.77 -16.75
C GLN A 275 4.11 19.99 -16.68
N TYR A 276 4.04 18.72 -16.28
CA TYR A 276 5.21 17.83 -16.14
C TYR A 276 5.01 16.52 -16.91
N PRO A 277 4.90 16.57 -18.24
CA PRO A 277 4.54 15.41 -19.07
C PRO A 277 5.61 14.29 -19.06
N ASN A 278 6.86 14.61 -18.73
CA ASN A 278 7.96 13.66 -18.65
C ASN A 278 8.05 12.95 -17.29
N ASN A 279 7.39 13.48 -16.24
CA ASN A 279 7.33 12.82 -14.94
C ASN A 279 6.33 11.68 -14.98
N LYS A 280 6.76 10.46 -14.69
CA LYS A 280 5.86 9.34 -14.45
C LYS A 280 5.15 9.53 -13.10
N ILE A 281 3.83 9.41 -13.07
CA ILE A 281 3.00 9.62 -11.88
C ILE A 281 2.22 8.36 -11.57
N LEU A 282 2.40 7.80 -10.37
CA LEU A 282 1.51 6.82 -9.77
C LEU A 282 0.44 7.54 -8.96
N CYS A 283 -0.82 7.14 -9.06
CA CYS A 283 -1.87 7.75 -8.26
C CYS A 283 -2.84 6.72 -7.69
N SER A 284 -3.17 6.87 -6.41
CA SER A 284 -4.25 6.17 -5.73
C SER A 284 -5.07 7.16 -4.91
N CYS A 285 -6.41 7.10 -5.02
CA CYS A 285 -7.35 7.95 -4.27
C CYS A 285 -8.10 7.14 -3.22
N LEU A 286 -8.34 7.76 -2.06
CA LEU A 286 -9.05 7.14 -0.93
C LEU A 286 -10.57 7.12 -1.09
N SER A 287 -11.13 8.09 -1.82
CA SER A 287 -12.57 8.24 -1.97
C SER A 287 -13.12 7.40 -3.13
N LEU A 288 -14.25 6.74 -2.90
CA LEU A 288 -14.99 6.05 -3.96
C LEU A 288 -15.45 7.03 -5.05
N ASN A 289 -15.86 8.24 -4.67
CA ASN A 289 -16.39 9.24 -5.60
C ASN A 289 -15.35 9.69 -6.64
N ASP A 290 -14.06 9.61 -6.29
CA ASP A 290 -12.97 10.06 -7.16
C ASP A 290 -12.51 8.98 -8.16
N GLN A 291 -12.95 7.72 -8.01
CA GLN A 291 -12.42 6.59 -8.78
C GLN A 291 -12.77 6.63 -10.26
N HIS A 292 -13.97 7.07 -10.63
CA HIS A 292 -14.36 7.19 -12.04
C HIS A 292 -13.53 8.26 -12.74
N GLU A 293 -13.49 9.47 -12.17
CA GLU A 293 -12.74 10.60 -12.74
C GLU A 293 -11.24 10.25 -12.83
N LEU A 294 -10.65 9.67 -11.78
CA LEU A 294 -9.26 9.22 -11.80
C LEU A 294 -9.00 8.22 -12.94
N THR A 295 -9.93 7.28 -13.18
CA THR A 295 -9.80 6.30 -14.25
C THR A 295 -9.88 6.97 -15.63
N VAL A 296 -10.76 7.97 -15.80
CA VAL A 296 -10.85 8.77 -17.03
C VAL A 296 -9.55 9.56 -17.26
N LEU A 297 -8.99 10.20 -16.22
CA LEU A 297 -7.74 10.94 -16.32
C LEU A 297 -6.57 10.01 -16.72
N ALA A 298 -6.47 8.84 -16.13
CA ALA A 298 -5.43 7.86 -16.48
C ALA A 298 -5.53 7.37 -17.95
N ARG A 299 -6.73 7.43 -18.54
CA ARG A 299 -6.91 7.19 -19.99
C ARG A 299 -6.46 8.36 -20.86
N LYS A 300 -6.35 9.57 -20.30
CA LYS A 300 -5.99 10.79 -21.04
C LYS A 300 -4.54 11.19 -20.92
N HIS A 301 -3.87 10.79 -19.83
CA HIS A 301 -2.49 11.15 -19.54
C HIS A 301 -1.59 9.92 -19.60
N GLN A 302 -0.66 9.88 -20.56
CA GLN A 302 0.29 8.76 -20.75
C GLN A 302 1.25 8.60 -19.55
N ASN A 303 1.54 9.70 -18.88
CA ASN A 303 2.41 9.74 -17.71
C ASN A 303 1.70 9.40 -16.40
N LEU A 304 0.37 9.17 -16.39
CA LEU A 304 -0.39 8.81 -15.22
C LEU A 304 -0.76 7.32 -15.20
N LYS A 305 -0.38 6.61 -14.14
CA LYS A 305 -0.75 5.23 -13.88
C LYS A 305 -1.49 5.12 -12.55
N ILE A 306 -2.69 4.51 -12.57
CA ILE A 306 -3.41 4.17 -11.35
C ILE A 306 -2.78 2.94 -10.72
N PHE A 307 -2.66 2.93 -9.38
CA PHE A 307 -2.18 1.77 -8.65
C PHE A 307 -2.99 1.50 -7.38
N GLY A 308 -3.33 0.23 -7.18
CA GLY A 308 -3.90 -0.33 -5.97
C GLY A 308 -5.26 0.19 -5.53
N PHE A 309 -5.61 -0.28 -4.34
CA PHE A 309 -6.77 0.15 -3.56
C PHE A 309 -6.27 0.58 -2.18
N TRP A 310 -6.02 1.87 -2.04
CA TRP A 310 -5.41 2.39 -0.82
C TRP A 310 -6.41 2.38 0.34
N TRP A 311 -6.00 1.84 1.49
CA TRP A 311 -6.63 1.91 2.80
C TRP A 311 -8.15 1.61 2.80
N PHE A 312 -9.02 2.65 2.91
CA PHE A 312 -10.48 2.50 2.96
C PHE A 312 -11.11 1.96 1.67
N MET A 313 -10.36 1.98 0.56
CA MET A 313 -10.78 1.37 -0.69
C MET A 313 -10.55 -0.14 -0.73
N ASN A 314 -9.78 -0.70 0.21
CA ASN A 314 -9.44 -2.12 0.23
C ASN A 314 -10.58 -2.96 0.84
N GLN A 315 -11.77 -2.85 0.27
CA GLN A 315 -12.99 -3.58 0.64
C GLN A 315 -13.50 -4.39 -0.54
N PRO A 316 -13.89 -5.66 -0.38
CA PRO A 316 -14.27 -6.57 -1.48
C PRO A 316 -15.30 -6.00 -2.45
N SER A 317 -16.35 -5.34 -1.94
CA SER A 317 -17.41 -4.74 -2.77
C SER A 317 -16.88 -3.59 -3.63
N LEU A 318 -16.05 -2.72 -3.05
CA LEU A 318 -15.46 -1.58 -3.75
C LEU A 318 -14.40 -2.04 -4.75
N ILE A 319 -13.52 -2.98 -4.36
CA ILE A 319 -12.53 -3.56 -5.24
C ILE A 319 -13.20 -4.16 -6.48
N LYS A 320 -14.25 -4.98 -6.31
CA LYS A 320 -14.97 -5.58 -7.43
C LYS A 320 -15.55 -4.55 -8.38
N LEU A 321 -16.21 -3.52 -7.84
CA LEU A 321 -16.79 -2.44 -8.63
C LEU A 321 -15.73 -1.71 -9.46
N ILE A 322 -14.66 -1.29 -8.80
CA ILE A 322 -13.64 -0.44 -9.40
C ILE A 322 -12.71 -1.22 -10.33
N LEU A 323 -12.44 -2.51 -10.07
CA LEU A 323 -11.73 -3.36 -11.02
C LEU A 323 -12.46 -3.44 -12.37
N ASN A 324 -13.78 -3.67 -12.36
CA ASN A 324 -14.57 -3.66 -13.59
C ASN A 324 -14.43 -2.31 -14.32
N LEU A 325 -14.64 -1.20 -13.61
CA LEU A 325 -14.48 0.15 -14.17
C LEU A 325 -13.11 0.39 -14.80
N ARG A 326 -12.03 0.00 -14.11
CA ARG A 326 -10.66 0.15 -14.61
C ARG A 326 -10.39 -0.74 -15.83
N ILE A 327 -10.84 -1.99 -15.81
CA ILE A 327 -10.68 -2.90 -16.96
C ILE A 327 -11.47 -2.40 -18.17
N GLU A 328 -12.69 -1.94 -17.99
CA GLU A 328 -13.55 -1.42 -19.07
C GLU A 328 -12.97 -0.16 -19.73
N LEU A 329 -12.32 0.71 -18.96
CA LEU A 329 -11.75 1.97 -19.47
C LEU A 329 -10.29 1.87 -19.90
N LEU A 330 -9.47 1.08 -19.21
CA LEU A 330 -8.01 1.04 -19.38
C LEU A 330 -7.50 -0.31 -19.92
N GLY A 331 -8.37 -1.33 -20.08
CA GLY A 331 -7.92 -2.69 -20.34
C GLY A 331 -7.06 -3.19 -19.20
N LEU A 332 -5.82 -3.57 -19.50
CA LEU A 332 -4.87 -4.03 -18.49
C LEU A 332 -3.79 -2.99 -18.14
N ASN A 333 -3.96 -1.72 -18.57
CA ASN A 333 -2.94 -0.70 -18.41
C ASN A 333 -3.04 0.04 -17.05
N PHE A 334 -3.06 -0.70 -15.95
CA PHE A 334 -3.02 -0.18 -14.58
C PHE A 334 -2.39 -1.20 -13.64
N ILE A 335 -2.06 -0.81 -12.42
CA ILE A 335 -1.57 -1.71 -11.38
C ILE A 335 -2.75 -2.01 -10.45
N PRO A 336 -3.26 -3.24 -10.41
CA PRO A 336 -4.57 -3.51 -9.83
C PRO A 336 -4.59 -3.45 -8.30
N GLN A 337 -3.45 -3.73 -7.63
CA GLN A 337 -3.39 -3.80 -6.17
C GLN A 337 -2.01 -3.44 -5.63
N HIS A 338 -1.98 -2.93 -4.41
CA HIS A 338 -0.87 -2.95 -3.47
C HIS A 338 -1.43 -3.31 -2.08
N SER A 339 -0.63 -3.94 -1.24
CA SER A 339 -1.15 -4.37 0.06
C SER A 339 -1.34 -3.22 1.05
N ASP A 340 -0.52 -2.18 0.97
CA ASP A 340 -0.44 -1.15 2.02
C ASP A 340 -0.23 -1.79 3.41
N ALA A 341 0.48 -2.93 3.43
CA ALA A 341 0.69 -3.70 4.64
C ALA A 341 1.68 -2.99 5.56
N ARG A 342 1.37 -2.97 6.85
CA ARG A 342 2.24 -2.47 7.91
C ARG A 342 2.80 -3.60 8.77
N VAL A 343 2.07 -4.69 8.89
CA VAL A 343 2.46 -5.92 9.56
C VAL A 343 2.68 -6.98 8.51
N THR A 344 3.79 -7.72 8.56
CA THR A 344 4.16 -8.67 7.50
C THR A 344 3.05 -9.70 7.24
N ASP A 345 2.39 -10.18 8.28
CA ASP A 345 1.30 -11.16 8.19
C ASP A 345 0.08 -10.68 7.42
N GLN A 346 -0.14 -9.37 7.32
CA GLN A 346 -1.23 -8.80 6.53
C GLN A 346 -1.13 -9.15 5.05
N LEU A 347 0.07 -9.44 4.52
CA LEU A 347 0.26 -9.88 3.14
C LEU A 347 -0.57 -11.10 2.81
N ILE A 348 -0.70 -12.05 3.76
CA ILE A 348 -1.45 -13.29 3.58
C ILE A 348 -2.89 -12.97 3.16
N TYR A 349 -3.66 -12.30 4.01
CA TYR A 349 -5.08 -12.09 3.73
C TYR A 349 -5.32 -11.07 2.62
N LYS A 350 -4.52 -10.00 2.55
CA LYS A 350 -4.73 -8.93 1.56
C LYS A 350 -4.60 -9.47 0.14
N TRP A 351 -3.63 -10.34 -0.12
CA TRP A 351 -3.43 -10.91 -1.44
C TRP A 351 -4.38 -12.09 -1.73
N ILE A 352 -4.72 -12.92 -0.75
CA ILE A 352 -5.71 -14.00 -0.93
C ILE A 352 -7.08 -13.43 -1.28
N HIS A 353 -7.55 -12.43 -0.52
CA HIS A 353 -8.84 -11.78 -0.79
C HIS A 353 -8.83 -11.09 -2.15
N PHE A 354 -7.77 -10.35 -2.47
CA PHE A 354 -7.65 -9.70 -3.77
C PHE A 354 -7.62 -10.69 -4.95
N LYS A 355 -6.80 -11.75 -4.88
CA LYS A 355 -6.71 -12.79 -5.92
C LYS A 355 -8.08 -13.44 -6.19
N THR A 356 -8.84 -13.70 -5.15
CA THR A 356 -10.21 -14.24 -5.26
C THR A 356 -11.13 -13.30 -6.05
N LEU A 357 -11.07 -12.00 -5.76
CA LEU A 357 -11.86 -10.98 -6.46
C LEU A 357 -11.40 -10.83 -7.92
N LEU A 358 -10.09 -10.72 -8.15
CA LEU A 358 -9.50 -10.61 -9.49
C LEU A 358 -9.89 -11.79 -10.36
N SER A 359 -9.83 -13.01 -9.81
CA SER A 359 -10.24 -14.24 -10.52
C SER A 359 -11.68 -14.17 -11.02
N ASN A 360 -12.61 -13.73 -10.17
CA ASN A 360 -14.01 -13.59 -10.56
C ASN A 360 -14.23 -12.50 -11.61
N VAL A 361 -13.55 -11.36 -11.47
CA VAL A 361 -13.65 -10.25 -12.41
C VAL A 361 -13.09 -10.62 -13.77
N LEU A 362 -11.86 -11.13 -13.84
CA LEU A 362 -11.24 -11.56 -15.11
C LEU A 362 -12.02 -12.68 -15.78
N PHE A 363 -12.48 -13.69 -15.02
CA PHE A 363 -13.34 -14.72 -15.57
C PHE A 363 -14.57 -14.14 -16.28
N ASN A 364 -15.26 -13.17 -15.67
CA ASN A 364 -16.44 -12.55 -16.27
C ASN A 364 -16.10 -11.81 -17.58
N HIS A 365 -15.00 -11.03 -17.60
CA HIS A 365 -14.55 -10.34 -18.80
C HIS A 365 -14.17 -11.33 -19.92
N TYR A 366 -13.39 -12.36 -19.62
CA TYR A 366 -13.01 -13.39 -20.58
C TYR A 366 -14.22 -14.18 -21.11
N ASN A 367 -15.15 -14.53 -20.23
CA ASN A 367 -16.38 -15.21 -20.66
C ASN A 367 -17.21 -14.32 -21.61
N ASN A 368 -17.29 -13.01 -21.35
CA ASN A 368 -18.03 -12.08 -22.20
C ASN A 368 -17.42 -11.96 -23.61
N ILE A 369 -16.11 -11.99 -23.77
CA ILE A 369 -15.49 -11.98 -25.10
C ILE A 369 -15.57 -13.34 -25.80
N GLN A 370 -15.56 -14.44 -25.06
CA GLN A 370 -15.77 -15.79 -25.65
C GLN A 370 -17.17 -15.97 -26.24
N ILE A 371 -18.20 -15.40 -25.62
CA ILE A 371 -19.56 -15.38 -26.15
C ILE A 371 -19.60 -14.68 -27.52
N LYS A 372 -18.67 -13.74 -27.77
CA LYS A 372 -18.48 -13.06 -29.05
C LYS A 372 -17.53 -13.80 -30.00
N ASN A 373 -17.35 -15.10 -29.81
CA ASN A 373 -16.48 -16.00 -30.58
C ASN A 373 -14.97 -15.67 -30.53
N PHE A 374 -14.53 -14.86 -29.59
CA PHE A 374 -13.09 -14.64 -29.37
C PHE A 374 -12.52 -15.75 -28.49
N LYS A 375 -11.68 -16.62 -29.07
CA LYS A 375 -11.03 -17.70 -28.33
C LYS A 375 -9.86 -17.14 -27.53
N ILE A 376 -9.87 -17.34 -26.22
CA ILE A 376 -8.75 -17.01 -25.34
C ILE A 376 -8.00 -18.28 -24.94
N SER A 377 -6.70 -18.27 -25.03
CA SER A 377 -5.80 -19.35 -24.61
C SER A 377 -5.33 -19.18 -23.16
N GLU A 378 -4.86 -20.24 -22.53
CA GLU A 378 -4.26 -20.17 -21.20
C GLU A 378 -2.99 -19.31 -21.19
N ASN A 379 -2.21 -19.30 -22.28
CA ASN A 379 -1.04 -18.42 -22.40
C ASN A 379 -1.44 -16.92 -22.36
N GLN A 380 -2.50 -16.53 -23.07
CA GLN A 380 -3.01 -15.16 -23.02
C GLN A 380 -3.49 -14.80 -21.62
N ILE A 381 -4.16 -15.71 -20.91
CA ILE A 381 -4.57 -15.49 -19.51
C ILE A 381 -3.33 -15.34 -18.62
N SER A 382 -2.31 -16.17 -18.80
CA SER A 382 -1.06 -16.09 -18.04
C SER A 382 -0.33 -14.76 -18.26
N ASP A 383 -0.24 -14.31 -19.50
CA ASP A 383 0.38 -13.03 -19.86
C ASP A 383 -0.39 -11.84 -19.26
N ASP A 384 -1.71 -11.87 -19.32
CA ASP A 384 -2.57 -10.82 -18.76
C ASP A 384 -2.47 -10.75 -17.23
N VAL A 385 -2.47 -11.91 -16.56
CA VAL A 385 -2.31 -11.99 -15.10
C VAL A 385 -0.92 -11.55 -14.68
N SER A 386 0.12 -11.95 -15.41
CA SER A 386 1.50 -11.52 -15.17
C SER A 386 1.67 -10.00 -15.35
N LYS A 387 1.03 -9.41 -16.37
CA LYS A 387 0.98 -7.95 -16.53
C LYS A 387 0.39 -7.27 -15.30
N LEU A 388 -0.76 -7.75 -14.83
CA LEU A 388 -1.45 -7.12 -13.70
C LEU A 388 -0.71 -7.28 -12.37
N LEU A 389 -0.20 -8.47 -12.06
CA LEU A 389 0.38 -8.76 -10.75
C LEU A 389 1.87 -8.43 -10.62
N TYR A 390 2.56 -8.29 -11.78
CA TYR A 390 4.02 -8.13 -11.77
C TYR A 390 4.51 -7.10 -12.80
N ASN A 391 4.33 -7.37 -14.11
CA ASN A 391 5.04 -6.65 -15.17
C ASN A 391 4.68 -5.16 -15.26
N ASN A 392 3.41 -4.77 -15.04
CA ASN A 392 3.01 -3.37 -15.10
C ASN A 392 3.73 -2.53 -14.04
N SER A 393 3.96 -3.08 -12.86
CA SER A 393 4.72 -2.42 -11.79
C SER A 393 6.20 -2.30 -12.16
N GLN A 394 6.83 -3.39 -12.58
CA GLN A 394 8.25 -3.44 -12.95
C GLN A 394 8.56 -2.46 -14.10
N ASN A 395 7.77 -2.52 -15.18
CA ASN A 395 7.95 -1.67 -16.35
C ASN A 395 7.75 -0.18 -16.03
N PHE A 396 6.76 0.13 -15.19
CA PHE A 396 6.51 1.52 -14.82
C PHE A 396 7.62 2.11 -13.97
N LEU A 397 8.22 1.29 -13.10
CA LEU A 397 9.33 1.66 -12.22
C LEU A 397 10.70 1.56 -12.90
N ASN A 398 10.79 1.14 -14.17
CA ASN A 398 12.04 0.91 -14.92
C ASN A 398 12.96 -0.15 -14.27
N LEU A 399 12.37 -1.22 -13.75
CA LEU A 399 13.09 -2.33 -13.10
C LEU A 399 13.26 -3.57 -14.01
N SER A 400 12.69 -3.53 -15.21
CA SER A 400 12.77 -4.60 -16.23
C SER A 400 14.02 -4.45 -17.09
#